data_95be039a85f3db7ccf1e51bdd3c857d4
#
_entry.id   95be039a85f3db7ccf1e51bdd3c857d4
#
_cell.length_a   1.000
_cell.length_b   1.000
_cell.length_c   1.000
_cell.angle_alpha   90.00
_cell.angle_beta   90.00
_cell.angle_gamma   90.00
#
_symmetry.space_group_name_H-M   'P 1'
#
loop_
_entity.id
_entity.type
_entity.pdbx_description
1 polymer ?
#
loop_
_entity_poly.entity_id
_entity_poly.type
_entity_poly.pdbx_seq_one_letter_code
_entity_poly.pdbx_strand_id
1 'polypeptide(L)'
;MWTSLPFAERVRKAGEAGFDLVDLWDWKAVDIDEIARIAADHGMRINGFFGNRAHPICAPGGHALVVDEIKRSIDCASRVNAGQIAIFSNAISEGMALPLPPHGTAALDAAAVEALREVADTAQSAGVTLILEHLNDVFLPSYYWIGAPKVTSLCREVDHPAVRMAFDCFHQQLSGGRLTDNLVACLPYMARFDVADVPGRPDPG
;
A
#
# COMPACT_ATOMS: atom_id res chain seq x y z
N MET A 1 -5.44 0.47 17.42
CA MET A 1 -6.58 0.88 18.27
C MET A 1 -7.57 -0.27 18.42
N TRP A 2 -8.07 -0.51 19.63
CA TRP A 2 -9.11 -1.51 19.97
C TRP A 2 -8.85 -2.94 19.44
N THR A 3 -7.62 -3.40 19.47
CA THR A 3 -7.20 -4.68 18.84
C THR A 3 -7.89 -5.93 19.43
N SER A 4 -8.47 -5.83 20.63
CA SER A 4 -9.23 -6.90 21.27
C SER A 4 -10.67 -7.05 20.74
N LEU A 5 -11.18 -6.08 19.96
CA LEU A 5 -12.53 -6.11 19.41
C LEU A 5 -12.56 -6.74 18.00
N PRO A 6 -13.70 -7.33 17.59
CA PRO A 6 -13.94 -7.68 16.19
C PRO A 6 -13.75 -6.48 15.26
N PHE A 7 -13.36 -6.72 14.02
CA PHE A 7 -13.00 -5.62 13.10
C PHE A 7 -14.17 -4.64 12.86
N ALA A 8 -15.38 -5.13 12.67
CA ALA A 8 -16.57 -4.30 12.52
C ALA A 8 -16.81 -3.35 13.72
N GLU A 9 -16.56 -3.83 14.95
CA GLU A 9 -16.65 -2.99 16.15
C GLU A 9 -15.57 -1.91 16.22
N ARG A 10 -14.36 -2.22 15.72
CA ARG A 10 -13.27 -1.20 15.62
C ARG A 10 -13.67 -0.08 14.67
N VAL A 11 -14.32 -0.42 13.55
CA VAL A 11 -14.80 0.57 12.57
C VAL A 11 -15.88 1.46 13.20
N ARG A 12 -16.88 0.87 13.92
CA ARG A 12 -17.88 1.67 14.66
C ARG A 12 -17.23 2.64 15.64
N LYS A 13 -16.27 2.16 16.44
CA LYS A 13 -15.56 3.01 17.40
C LYS A 13 -14.72 4.10 16.74
N ALA A 14 -14.18 3.86 15.57
CA ALA A 14 -13.49 4.89 14.80
C ALA A 14 -14.47 6.02 14.39
N GLY A 15 -15.66 5.66 13.91
CA GLY A 15 -16.71 6.64 13.59
C GLY A 15 -17.20 7.41 14.82
N GLU A 16 -17.44 6.71 15.94
CA GLU A 16 -17.80 7.35 17.23
C GLU A 16 -16.72 8.33 17.72
N ALA A 17 -15.45 8.05 17.40
CA ALA A 17 -14.30 8.90 17.73
C ALA A 17 -14.09 10.06 16.73
N GLY A 18 -14.90 10.15 15.67
CA GLY A 18 -14.87 11.26 14.71
C GLY A 18 -13.85 11.12 13.59
N PHE A 19 -13.42 9.90 13.28
CA PHE A 19 -12.59 9.66 12.07
C PHE A 19 -13.46 9.67 10.82
N ASP A 20 -12.91 10.22 9.73
CA ASP A 20 -13.57 10.29 8.41
C ASP A 20 -13.20 9.09 7.52
N LEU A 21 -12.06 8.45 7.79
CA LEU A 21 -11.48 7.43 6.94
C LEU A 21 -11.04 6.22 7.75
N VAL A 22 -11.13 5.03 7.13
CA VAL A 22 -10.60 3.79 7.66
C VAL A 22 -9.76 3.08 6.60
N ASP A 23 -8.57 2.64 6.98
CA ASP A 23 -7.74 1.72 6.20
C ASP A 23 -7.85 0.30 6.76
N LEU A 24 -7.79 -0.68 5.91
CA LEU A 24 -7.70 -2.08 6.30
C LEU A 24 -6.55 -2.77 5.55
N TRP A 25 -6.02 -3.82 6.14
CA TRP A 25 -4.91 -4.54 5.52
C TRP A 25 -5.38 -5.51 4.45
N ASP A 26 -6.30 -6.40 4.81
CA ASP A 26 -6.74 -7.46 3.92
C ASP A 26 -8.26 -7.45 3.79
N TRP A 27 -8.74 -6.99 2.64
CA TRP A 27 -10.16 -6.94 2.35
C TRP A 27 -10.81 -8.34 2.23
N LYS A 28 -9.99 -9.39 1.97
CA LYS A 28 -10.46 -10.78 1.87
C LYS A 28 -10.67 -11.42 3.25
N ALA A 29 -10.10 -10.83 4.31
CA ALA A 29 -10.22 -11.34 5.68
C ALA A 29 -11.47 -10.86 6.43
N VAL A 30 -12.29 -10.02 5.80
CA VAL A 30 -13.49 -9.41 6.39
C VAL A 30 -14.65 -9.45 5.39
N ASP A 31 -15.87 -9.30 5.88
CA ASP A 31 -17.00 -8.94 5.01
C ASP A 31 -16.87 -7.45 4.65
N ILE A 32 -16.23 -7.19 3.51
CA ILE A 32 -15.90 -5.83 3.09
C ILE A 32 -17.15 -4.97 2.82
N ASP A 33 -18.25 -5.59 2.41
CA ASP A 33 -19.51 -4.87 2.16
C ASP A 33 -20.17 -4.48 3.49
N GLU A 34 -20.10 -5.35 4.50
CA GLU A 34 -20.50 -4.98 5.87
C GLU A 34 -19.65 -3.82 6.40
N ILE A 35 -18.32 -3.88 6.23
CA ILE A 35 -17.42 -2.82 6.68
C ILE A 35 -17.72 -1.49 5.98
N ALA A 36 -17.94 -1.51 4.67
CA ALA A 36 -18.30 -0.30 3.92
C ALA A 36 -19.62 0.31 4.40
N ARG A 37 -20.64 -0.53 4.67
CA ARG A 37 -21.90 -0.08 5.22
C ARG A 37 -21.75 0.53 6.62
N ILE A 38 -21.01 -0.13 7.52
CA ILE A 38 -20.75 0.40 8.87
C ILE A 38 -20.00 1.74 8.79
N ALA A 39 -19.00 1.86 7.93
CA ALA A 39 -18.29 3.12 7.71
C ALA A 39 -19.25 4.23 7.27
N ALA A 40 -20.09 3.96 6.27
CA ALA A 40 -21.08 4.91 5.77
C ALA A 40 -22.12 5.33 6.83
N ASP A 41 -22.62 4.40 7.64
CA ASP A 41 -23.57 4.66 8.74
C ASP A 41 -22.98 5.65 9.78
N HIS A 42 -21.66 5.75 9.89
CA HIS A 42 -20.93 6.67 10.77
C HIS A 42 -20.31 7.87 10.04
N GLY A 43 -20.68 8.12 8.78
CA GLY A 43 -20.14 9.24 8.00
C GLY A 43 -18.69 9.03 7.53
N MET A 44 -18.15 7.85 7.68
CA MET A 44 -16.81 7.46 7.22
C MET A 44 -16.86 6.81 5.83
N ARG A 45 -15.68 6.63 5.25
CA ARG A 45 -15.49 5.77 4.07
C ARG A 45 -14.23 4.92 4.22
N ILE A 46 -14.15 3.84 3.47
CA ILE A 46 -12.91 3.08 3.31
C ILE A 46 -11.98 3.94 2.45
N ASN A 47 -10.78 4.24 2.98
CA ASN A 47 -9.73 4.95 2.25
C ASN A 47 -8.98 4.01 1.31
N GLY A 48 -8.55 2.85 1.83
CA GLY A 48 -7.86 1.85 1.04
C GLY A 48 -7.53 0.58 1.81
N PHE A 49 -6.89 -0.34 1.09
CA PHE A 49 -6.42 -1.63 1.59
C PHE A 49 -5.27 -2.18 0.72
N PHE A 50 -4.71 -3.34 1.09
CA PHE A 50 -3.66 -3.98 0.30
C PHE A 50 -4.16 -4.47 -1.05
N GLY A 51 -3.51 -4.05 -2.13
CA GLY A 51 -3.80 -4.43 -3.50
C GLY A 51 -3.25 -5.80 -3.85
N ASN A 52 -2.02 -6.09 -3.41
CA ASN A 52 -1.41 -7.42 -3.49
C ASN A 52 -0.88 -7.84 -2.12
N ARG A 53 -1.01 -9.10 -1.80
CA ARG A 53 -0.50 -9.68 -0.56
C ARG A 53 0.04 -11.10 -0.78
N ALA A 54 -0.64 -11.90 -1.59
CA ALA A 54 -0.26 -13.29 -1.83
C ALA A 54 0.88 -13.40 -2.86
N HIS A 55 0.94 -12.50 -3.83
CA HIS A 55 1.88 -12.55 -4.93
C HIS A 55 2.79 -11.32 -4.95
N PRO A 56 4.13 -11.52 -5.01
CA PRO A 56 5.08 -10.42 -5.11
C PRO A 56 5.05 -9.79 -6.50
N ILE A 57 4.99 -8.45 -6.58
CA ILE A 57 5.00 -7.75 -7.87
C ILE A 57 6.39 -7.74 -8.52
N CYS A 58 7.44 -7.90 -7.71
CA CYS A 58 8.82 -7.92 -8.17
C CYS A 58 9.33 -9.30 -8.59
N ALA A 59 8.46 -10.32 -8.74
CA ALA A 59 8.88 -11.67 -9.08
C ALA A 59 8.76 -11.94 -10.59
N PRO A 60 9.88 -12.02 -11.34
CA PRO A 60 9.84 -12.53 -12.71
C PRO A 60 9.19 -13.92 -12.78
N GLY A 61 8.26 -14.12 -13.71
CA GLY A 61 7.47 -15.35 -13.83
C GLY A 61 6.20 -15.42 -12.98
N GLY A 62 6.00 -14.50 -12.04
CA GLY A 62 4.77 -14.37 -11.24
C GLY A 62 3.74 -13.40 -11.80
N HIS A 63 4.00 -12.80 -12.96
CA HIS A 63 3.27 -11.69 -13.54
C HIS A 63 1.75 -11.88 -13.58
N ALA A 64 1.26 -12.94 -14.20
CA ALA A 64 -0.18 -13.18 -14.34
C ALA A 64 -0.92 -13.29 -13.00
N LEU A 65 -0.28 -13.89 -11.99
CA LEU A 65 -0.88 -14.09 -10.66
C LEU A 65 -1.02 -12.76 -9.91
N VAL A 66 0.03 -11.93 -9.92
CA VAL A 66 -0.01 -10.64 -9.21
C VAL A 66 -0.92 -9.64 -9.93
N VAL A 67 -0.92 -9.63 -11.25
CA VAL A 67 -1.84 -8.80 -12.07
C VAL A 67 -3.30 -9.16 -11.78
N ASP A 68 -3.64 -10.45 -11.76
CA ASP A 68 -4.99 -10.91 -11.42
C ASP A 68 -5.37 -10.53 -9.97
N GLU A 69 -4.44 -10.67 -9.01
CA GLU A 69 -4.68 -10.24 -7.63
C GLU A 69 -4.95 -8.74 -7.51
N ILE A 70 -4.16 -7.91 -8.20
CA ILE A 70 -4.34 -6.45 -8.21
C ILE A 70 -5.65 -6.06 -8.90
N LYS A 71 -5.99 -6.65 -10.05
CA LYS A 71 -7.27 -6.39 -10.75
C LYS A 71 -8.46 -6.69 -9.85
N ARG A 72 -8.48 -7.82 -9.15
CA ARG A 72 -9.54 -8.14 -8.16
C ARG A 72 -9.60 -7.13 -7.01
N SER A 73 -8.47 -6.62 -6.58
CA SER A 73 -8.42 -5.59 -5.54
C SER A 73 -8.91 -4.23 -6.05
N ILE A 74 -8.64 -3.88 -7.31
CA ILE A 74 -9.20 -2.69 -7.98
C ILE A 74 -10.73 -2.79 -8.07
N ASP A 75 -11.26 -3.93 -8.52
CA ASP A 75 -12.70 -4.16 -8.61
C ASP A 75 -13.38 -4.05 -7.24
N CYS A 76 -12.76 -4.61 -6.20
CA CYS A 76 -13.23 -4.49 -4.83
C CYS A 76 -13.20 -3.03 -4.35
N ALA A 77 -12.11 -2.30 -4.59
CA ALA A 77 -11.97 -0.89 -4.21
C ALA A 77 -13.04 -0.02 -4.87
N SER A 78 -13.25 -0.19 -6.17
CA SER A 78 -14.29 0.52 -6.91
C SER A 78 -15.69 0.23 -6.34
N ARG A 79 -16.00 -1.02 -6.02
CA ARG A 79 -17.29 -1.45 -5.48
C ARG A 79 -17.61 -0.83 -4.12
N VAL A 80 -16.60 -0.69 -3.25
CA VAL A 80 -16.76 -0.10 -1.91
C VAL A 80 -16.38 1.38 -1.85
N ASN A 81 -16.15 2.02 -3.01
CA ASN A 81 -15.75 3.41 -3.14
C ASN A 81 -14.48 3.77 -2.35
N ALA A 82 -13.50 2.84 -2.34
CA ALA A 82 -12.16 3.09 -1.82
C ALA A 82 -11.29 3.71 -2.92
N GLY A 83 -10.66 4.86 -2.63
CA GLY A 83 -9.92 5.64 -3.64
C GLY A 83 -8.50 5.13 -3.92
N GLN A 84 -8.00 4.16 -3.16
CA GLN A 84 -6.61 3.69 -3.29
C GLN A 84 -6.43 2.24 -2.82
N ILE A 85 -5.40 1.60 -3.36
CA ILE A 85 -4.89 0.31 -2.87
C ILE A 85 -3.37 0.36 -2.73
N ALA A 86 -2.83 -0.20 -1.64
CA ALA A 86 -1.39 -0.26 -1.41
C ALA A 86 -0.74 -1.42 -2.16
N ILE A 87 0.36 -1.15 -2.85
CA ILE A 87 1.13 -2.13 -3.63
C ILE A 87 2.48 -2.37 -2.98
N PHE A 88 2.80 -3.63 -2.76
CA PHE A 88 4.03 -4.09 -2.10
C PHE A 88 4.94 -4.84 -3.07
N SER A 89 6.26 -4.68 -2.87
CA SER A 89 7.26 -5.39 -3.67
C SER A 89 7.21 -6.90 -3.51
N ASN A 90 6.98 -7.36 -2.28
CA ASN A 90 7.00 -8.75 -1.86
C ASN A 90 5.60 -9.26 -1.53
N ALA A 91 5.41 -10.57 -1.54
CA ALA A 91 4.29 -11.16 -0.84
C ALA A 91 4.45 -10.93 0.68
N ILE A 92 3.33 -10.70 1.36
CA ILE A 92 3.28 -10.46 2.81
C ILE A 92 2.49 -11.58 3.47
N SER A 93 3.10 -12.30 4.39
CA SER A 93 2.47 -13.35 5.18
C SER A 93 2.74 -13.11 6.66
N GLU A 94 1.70 -13.16 7.49
CA GLU A 94 1.78 -12.96 8.95
C GLU A 94 2.51 -11.66 9.34
N GLY A 95 2.39 -10.61 8.52
CA GLY A 95 3.05 -9.32 8.74
C GLY A 95 4.51 -9.28 8.32
N MET A 96 5.06 -10.34 7.69
CA MET A 96 6.44 -10.43 7.23
C MET A 96 6.51 -10.47 5.71
N ALA A 97 7.56 -9.83 5.16
CA ALA A 97 7.87 -9.92 3.73
C ALA A 97 8.49 -11.29 3.42
N LEU A 98 7.90 -12.02 2.48
CA LEU A 98 8.50 -13.27 2.00
C LEU A 98 9.67 -12.95 1.05
N PRO A 99 10.76 -13.71 1.09
CA PRO A 99 11.88 -13.50 0.19
C PRO A 99 11.48 -13.54 -1.28
N LEU A 100 12.06 -12.67 -2.09
CA LEU A 100 11.92 -12.71 -3.54
C LEU A 100 12.78 -13.84 -4.14
N PRO A 101 12.42 -14.34 -5.34
CA PRO A 101 13.29 -15.25 -6.08
C PRO A 101 14.67 -14.62 -6.34
N PRO A 102 15.74 -15.43 -6.46
CA PRO A 102 17.10 -14.93 -6.64
C PRO A 102 17.31 -14.38 -8.06
N HIS A 103 16.89 -13.15 -8.30
CA HIS A 103 17.07 -12.40 -9.54
C HIS A 103 17.86 -11.11 -9.29
N GLY A 104 18.53 -10.63 -10.33
CA GLY A 104 19.19 -9.31 -10.28
C GLY A 104 18.19 -8.17 -10.16
N THR A 105 18.60 -7.06 -9.55
CA THR A 105 17.79 -5.86 -9.30
C THR A 105 17.03 -5.38 -10.53
N ALA A 106 17.69 -5.36 -11.70
CA ALA A 106 17.06 -4.91 -12.95
C ALA A 106 15.88 -5.80 -13.37
N ALA A 107 15.97 -7.12 -13.15
CA ALA A 107 14.88 -8.03 -13.49
C ALA A 107 13.69 -7.88 -12.51
N LEU A 108 13.98 -7.67 -11.24
CA LEU A 108 12.95 -7.43 -10.21
C LEU A 108 12.20 -6.11 -10.46
N ASP A 109 12.92 -5.05 -10.85
CA ASP A 109 12.32 -3.76 -11.19
C ASP A 109 11.49 -3.83 -12.47
N ALA A 110 12.03 -4.47 -13.51
CA ALA A 110 11.32 -4.66 -14.77
C ALA A 110 10.00 -5.42 -14.58
N ALA A 111 9.98 -6.48 -13.77
CA ALA A 111 8.77 -7.22 -13.46
C ALA A 111 7.70 -6.33 -12.78
N ALA A 112 8.12 -5.48 -11.83
CA ALA A 112 7.21 -4.55 -11.17
C ALA A 112 6.66 -3.49 -12.13
N VAL A 113 7.52 -2.90 -12.94
CA VAL A 113 7.12 -1.88 -13.94
C VAL A 113 6.14 -2.45 -14.97
N GLU A 114 6.41 -3.67 -15.46
CA GLU A 114 5.52 -4.36 -16.41
C GLU A 114 4.13 -4.61 -15.81
N ALA A 115 4.08 -5.15 -14.61
CA ALA A 115 2.81 -5.43 -13.92
C ALA A 115 2.03 -4.12 -13.61
N LEU A 116 2.72 -3.07 -13.14
CA LEU A 116 2.09 -1.78 -12.86
C LEU A 116 1.50 -1.16 -14.12
N ARG A 117 2.24 -1.17 -15.24
CA ARG A 117 1.75 -0.64 -16.53
C ARG A 117 0.51 -1.39 -17.01
N GLU A 118 0.47 -2.73 -16.84
CA GLU A 118 -0.69 -3.52 -17.27
C GLU A 118 -1.97 -3.19 -16.50
N VAL A 119 -1.87 -2.85 -15.21
CA VAL A 119 -3.05 -2.58 -14.37
C VAL A 119 -3.40 -1.10 -14.24
N ALA A 120 -2.52 -0.20 -14.67
CA ALA A 120 -2.64 1.24 -14.43
C ALA A 120 -3.89 1.87 -15.07
N ASP A 121 -4.18 1.56 -16.34
CA ASP A 121 -5.37 2.06 -17.03
C ASP A 121 -6.67 1.52 -16.39
N THR A 122 -6.66 0.25 -15.93
CA THR A 122 -7.78 -0.34 -15.20
C THR A 122 -8.03 0.40 -13.89
N ALA A 123 -6.97 0.69 -13.14
CA ALA A 123 -7.05 1.44 -11.89
C ALA A 123 -7.57 2.87 -12.13
N GLN A 124 -7.04 3.57 -13.14
CA GLN A 124 -7.48 4.91 -13.50
C GLN A 124 -8.97 4.94 -13.88
N SER A 125 -9.41 4.00 -14.71
CA SER A 125 -10.80 3.90 -15.14
C SER A 125 -11.76 3.61 -13.99
N ALA A 126 -11.29 2.89 -12.97
CA ALA A 126 -12.02 2.58 -11.75
C ALA A 126 -11.97 3.71 -10.69
N GLY A 127 -11.23 4.80 -10.94
CA GLY A 127 -11.00 5.87 -9.98
C GLY A 127 -10.12 5.46 -8.78
N VAL A 128 -9.29 4.42 -8.94
CA VAL A 128 -8.44 3.86 -7.89
C VAL A 128 -6.97 4.22 -8.14
N THR A 129 -6.28 4.72 -7.12
CA THR A 129 -4.84 4.98 -7.17
C THR A 129 -4.07 3.79 -6.61
N LEU A 130 -3.06 3.34 -7.36
CA LEU A 130 -2.10 2.33 -6.93
C LEU A 130 -1.00 3.03 -6.13
N ILE A 131 -0.96 2.79 -4.82
CA ILE A 131 -0.01 3.43 -3.91
C ILE A 131 1.16 2.49 -3.64
N LEU A 132 2.31 2.76 -4.24
CA LEU A 132 3.52 2.01 -3.94
C LEU A 132 4.07 2.43 -2.59
N GLU A 133 4.32 1.45 -1.71
CA GLU A 133 4.79 1.74 -0.37
C GLU A 133 6.24 1.27 -0.18
N HIS A 134 7.13 2.21 0.14
CA HIS A 134 8.45 1.86 0.63
C HIS A 134 8.38 1.48 2.11
N LEU A 135 9.09 0.43 2.48
CA LEU A 135 9.20 0.01 3.86
C LEU A 135 10.67 0.03 4.30
N ASN A 136 10.98 -0.61 5.44
CA ASN A 136 12.34 -0.76 5.96
C ASN A 136 12.68 -2.24 6.21
N ASP A 137 13.95 -2.57 6.22
CA ASP A 137 14.48 -3.92 6.44
C ASP A 137 14.65 -4.27 7.92
N VAL A 138 14.48 -3.33 8.82
CA VAL A 138 14.55 -3.55 10.27
C VAL A 138 13.31 -4.31 10.77
N PHE A 139 12.12 -3.86 10.36
CA PHE A 139 10.84 -4.50 10.75
C PHE A 139 10.37 -5.54 9.75
N LEU A 140 10.72 -5.39 8.46
CA LEU A 140 10.40 -6.34 7.41
C LEU A 140 11.68 -6.81 6.69
N PRO A 141 12.47 -7.67 7.30
CA PRO A 141 13.60 -8.29 6.63
C PRO A 141 13.17 -8.92 5.30
N SER A 142 14.00 -8.82 4.28
CA SER A 142 13.73 -9.26 2.90
C SER A 142 12.79 -8.36 2.07
N TYR A 143 12.20 -7.31 2.61
CA TYR A 143 11.43 -6.38 1.79
C TYR A 143 12.34 -5.70 0.75
N TYR A 144 11.85 -5.55 -0.49
CA TYR A 144 12.74 -5.13 -1.58
C TYR A 144 12.70 -3.62 -1.83
N TRP A 145 11.56 -2.96 -1.69
CA TRP A 145 11.44 -1.51 -1.92
C TRP A 145 11.82 -0.73 -0.66
N ILE A 146 13.12 -0.68 -0.38
CA ILE A 146 13.65 0.03 0.79
C ILE A 146 13.86 1.51 0.47
N GLY A 147 13.19 2.38 1.25
CA GLY A 147 13.31 3.83 1.16
C GLY A 147 12.59 4.49 -0.02
N ALA A 148 12.23 5.75 0.15
CA ALA A 148 11.49 6.54 -0.82
C ALA A 148 12.18 6.70 -2.19
N PRO A 149 13.52 6.84 -2.31
CA PRO A 149 14.17 6.96 -3.61
C PRO A 149 13.91 5.79 -4.54
N LYS A 150 13.81 4.56 -3.98
CA LYS A 150 13.53 3.35 -4.76
C LYS A 150 12.15 3.43 -5.40
N VAL A 151 11.14 3.72 -4.62
CA VAL A 151 9.75 3.79 -5.09
C VAL A 151 9.53 5.00 -6.01
N THR A 152 10.17 6.13 -5.72
CA THR A 152 10.15 7.31 -6.61
C THR A 152 10.65 6.96 -8.02
N SER A 153 11.73 6.17 -8.11
CA SER A 153 12.27 5.76 -9.42
C SER A 153 11.29 4.88 -10.20
N LEU A 154 10.57 3.99 -9.53
CA LEU A 154 9.55 3.14 -10.16
C LEU A 154 8.35 3.95 -10.64
N CYS A 155 7.83 4.89 -9.82
CA CYS A 155 6.75 5.78 -10.24
C CYS A 155 7.14 6.59 -11.48
N ARG A 156 8.39 7.10 -11.53
CA ARG A 156 8.92 7.81 -12.68
C ARG A 156 9.01 6.94 -13.92
N GLU A 157 9.45 5.69 -13.77
CA GLU A 157 9.62 4.75 -14.87
C GLU A 157 8.28 4.29 -15.44
N VAL A 158 7.30 4.01 -14.56
CA VAL A 158 5.93 3.66 -14.99
C VAL A 158 5.28 4.83 -15.70
N ASP A 159 5.47 6.06 -15.19
CA ASP A 159 4.96 7.33 -15.72
C ASP A 159 3.45 7.33 -15.99
N HIS A 160 2.66 6.96 -14.98
CA HIS A 160 1.21 6.88 -15.11
C HIS A 160 0.49 7.61 -13.97
N PRO A 161 -0.59 8.38 -14.22
CA PRO A 161 -1.27 9.16 -13.19
C PRO A 161 -1.92 8.33 -12.07
N ALA A 162 -2.33 7.09 -12.35
CA ALA A 162 -2.88 6.19 -11.34
C ALA A 162 -1.82 5.47 -10.50
N VAL A 163 -0.51 5.63 -10.80
CA VAL A 163 0.57 5.01 -10.04
C VAL A 163 1.29 6.09 -9.24
N ARG A 164 1.16 6.04 -7.95
CA ARG A 164 1.69 7.00 -6.99
C ARG A 164 2.39 6.28 -5.85
N MET A 165 2.92 7.02 -4.90
CA MET A 165 3.58 6.44 -3.73
C MET A 165 3.04 6.99 -2.41
N ALA A 166 3.18 6.20 -1.36
CA ALA A 166 3.16 6.67 0.01
C ALA A 166 4.57 7.12 0.43
N PHE A 167 4.66 8.23 1.14
CA PHE A 167 5.84 8.58 1.92
C PHE A 167 5.55 8.34 3.40
N ASP A 168 6.16 7.33 3.97
CA ASP A 168 6.06 7.02 5.40
C ASP A 168 7.35 7.48 6.12
N CYS A 169 7.20 8.47 7.03
CA CYS A 169 8.33 9.06 7.77
C CYS A 169 9.07 8.03 8.61
N PHE A 170 8.35 7.11 9.26
CA PHE A 170 8.95 6.06 10.07
C PHE A 170 9.81 5.12 9.23
N HIS A 171 9.27 4.63 8.12
CA HIS A 171 10.01 3.75 7.22
C HIS A 171 11.21 4.45 6.58
N GLN A 172 11.04 5.70 6.15
CA GLN A 172 12.16 6.46 5.58
C GLN A 172 13.26 6.74 6.61
N GLN A 173 12.89 7.07 7.86
CA GLN A 173 13.87 7.32 8.90
C GLN A 173 14.74 6.10 9.17
N LEU A 174 14.14 4.90 9.23
CA LEU A 174 14.87 3.65 9.44
C LEU A 174 15.68 3.20 8.23
N SER A 175 15.24 3.56 7.02
CA SER A 175 15.94 3.17 5.77
C SER A 175 17.12 4.05 5.40
N GLY A 176 17.30 5.22 6.01
CA GLY A 176 18.40 6.11 5.66
C GLY A 176 18.19 7.58 6.04
N GLY A 177 17.14 7.90 6.76
CA GLY A 177 16.85 9.25 7.23
C GLY A 177 16.64 10.26 6.09
N ARG A 178 17.22 11.47 6.25
CA ARG A 178 17.09 12.58 5.29
C ARG A 178 15.65 12.83 4.89
N LEU A 179 14.75 12.89 5.88
CA LEU A 179 13.30 12.96 5.65
C LEU A 179 12.92 14.11 4.72
N THR A 180 13.41 15.33 4.99
CA THR A 180 13.06 16.51 4.21
C THR A 180 13.51 16.40 2.75
N ASP A 181 14.76 15.98 2.52
CA ASP A 181 15.30 15.87 1.16
C ASP A 181 14.53 14.83 0.34
N ASN A 182 14.27 13.67 0.96
CA ASN A 182 13.54 12.59 0.31
C ASN A 182 12.06 12.95 0.08
N LEU A 183 11.42 13.60 1.05
CA LEU A 183 10.06 14.10 0.91
C LEU A 183 9.93 15.07 -0.28
N VAL A 184 10.81 16.08 -0.34
CA VAL A 184 10.79 17.07 -1.43
C VAL A 184 11.01 16.39 -2.79
N ALA A 185 11.91 15.41 -2.86
CA ALA A 185 12.21 14.70 -4.11
C ALA A 185 11.03 13.84 -4.61
N CYS A 186 10.20 13.29 -3.70
CA CYS A 186 9.08 12.43 -4.07
C CYS A 186 7.73 13.16 -4.26
N LEU A 187 7.63 14.44 -3.87
CA LEU A 187 6.39 15.22 -3.97
C LEU A 187 5.63 15.07 -5.30
N PRO A 188 6.27 15.08 -6.48
CA PRO A 188 5.55 14.93 -7.75
C PRO A 188 4.82 13.59 -7.92
N TYR A 189 5.23 12.57 -7.15
CA TYR A 189 4.70 11.20 -7.23
C TYR A 189 3.90 10.80 -6.00
N MET A 190 3.89 11.62 -4.95
CA MET A 190 3.26 11.29 -3.68
C MET A 190 1.74 11.52 -3.73
N ALA A 191 0.97 10.55 -3.23
CA ALA A 191 -0.47 10.67 -3.02
C ALA A 191 -0.88 10.33 -1.59
N ARG A 192 0.04 9.76 -0.78
CA ARG A 192 -0.20 9.43 0.62
C ARG A 192 1.01 9.83 1.46
N PHE A 193 0.73 10.32 2.68
CA PHE A 193 1.73 10.72 3.65
C PHE A 193 1.41 10.09 5.01
N ASP A 194 2.29 9.23 5.50
CA ASP A 194 2.15 8.55 6.78
C ASP A 194 3.20 9.05 7.77
N VAL A 195 2.80 9.30 9.00
CA VAL A 195 3.66 9.85 10.05
C VAL A 195 3.60 8.99 11.30
N ALA A 196 4.75 8.53 11.73
CA ALA A 196 4.97 7.93 13.03
C ALA A 196 6.42 8.19 13.46
N ASP A 197 6.69 8.16 14.75
CA ASP A 197 8.03 8.43 15.28
C ASP A 197 8.86 7.14 15.43
N VAL A 198 10.15 7.30 15.64
CA VAL A 198 11.12 6.21 15.85
C VAL A 198 11.62 6.23 17.30
N PRO A 199 12.07 5.06 17.83
CA PRO A 199 12.26 3.77 17.16
C PRO A 199 11.02 2.87 17.08
N GLY A 200 10.03 3.01 17.93
CA GLY A 200 8.98 2.03 18.15
C GLY A 200 7.67 2.27 17.38
N ARG A 201 7.65 3.20 16.44
CA ARG A 201 6.45 3.66 15.72
C ARG A 201 5.36 4.24 16.64
N PRO A 202 5.75 5.07 17.67
CA PRO A 202 4.77 5.77 18.50
C PRO A 202 4.14 6.95 17.76
N ASP A 203 3.24 7.65 18.46
CA ASP A 203 2.72 8.94 18.00
C ASP A 203 3.85 9.95 17.83
N PRO A 204 3.80 10.84 16.82
CA PRO A 204 4.83 11.83 16.54
C PRO A 204 4.97 12.87 17.66
N GLY A 205 6.21 13.21 18.05
CA GLY A 205 6.56 14.26 19.02
C GLY A 205 7.09 13.77 20.34
#